data_7d17e4640265b928d9860d46d07c0660
#
_entry.id   7d17e4640265b928d9860d46d07c0660
#
_cell.length_a   1.000
_cell.length_b   1.000
_cell.length_c   1.000
_cell.angle_alpha   90.00
_cell.angle_beta   90.00
_cell.angle_gamma   90.00
#
_symmetry.space_group_name_H-M   'P 1'
#
loop_
_entity.id
_entity.type
_entity.pdbx_description
1 polymer ?
#
loop_
_entity_poly.entity_id
_entity_poly.type
_entity_poly.pdbx_seq_one_letter_code
_entity_poly.pdbx_strand_id
1 'polypeptide(L)'
;MLRVFFTLGSALMLIAGLPTESAFAETPIEVLATFRVEASGAPGFQEFSATRGENFFKTKHNHNLSCSTCHTDNPAAQGKHSETDKIIKPLAPAANEERFTDMKKVAKWFKRNCNDVLDRECTAQEKGDVITYLLTVHK
;
A
#
# COMPACT_ATOMS: atom_id res chain seq x y z
N MET A 1 -79.66 3.09 -4.00
CA MET A 1 -78.67 3.37 -2.92
C MET A 1 -77.52 2.40 -3.11
N LEU A 2 -76.42 2.85 -3.68
CA LEU A 2 -75.26 2.02 -4.00
C LEU A 2 -74.15 2.38 -2.99
N ARG A 3 -73.73 1.40 -2.12
CA ARG A 3 -72.67 1.57 -1.15
C ARG A 3 -71.37 1.08 -1.77
N VAL A 4 -70.45 2.01 -2.03
CA VAL A 4 -69.09 1.73 -2.48
C VAL A 4 -68.24 1.49 -1.24
N PHE A 5 -67.66 0.28 -1.12
CA PHE A 5 -66.66 -0.05 -0.09
C PHE A 5 -65.26 0.26 -0.65
N PHE A 6 -64.61 1.24 -0.06
CA PHE A 6 -63.18 1.52 -0.30
C PHE A 6 -62.35 0.57 0.59
N THR A 7 -61.60 -0.35 0.01
CA THR A 7 -60.60 -1.13 0.69
C THR A 7 -59.26 -0.42 0.64
N LEU A 8 -58.78 0.07 1.78
CA LEU A 8 -57.40 0.55 1.94
C LEU A 8 -56.41 -0.64 1.89
N GLY A 9 -55.67 -0.73 0.79
CA GLY A 9 -54.53 -1.67 0.70
C GLY A 9 -53.31 -1.06 1.41
N SER A 10 -52.92 -1.64 2.54
CA SER A 10 -51.64 -1.29 3.22
C SER A 10 -50.47 -1.87 2.44
N ALA A 11 -49.73 -1.03 1.75
CA ALA A 11 -48.46 -1.43 1.11
C ALA A 11 -47.35 -1.52 2.19
N LEU A 12 -46.95 -2.76 2.50
CA LEU A 12 -45.81 -3.05 3.40
C LEU A 12 -44.49 -2.83 2.61
N MET A 13 -43.81 -1.70 2.81
CA MET A 13 -42.47 -1.47 2.26
C MET A 13 -41.45 -2.33 2.99
N LEU A 14 -40.97 -3.38 2.35
CA LEU A 14 -39.79 -4.14 2.76
C LEU A 14 -38.55 -3.30 2.46
N ILE A 15 -37.96 -2.68 3.50
CA ILE A 15 -36.63 -2.07 3.41
C ILE A 15 -35.62 -3.20 3.43
N ALA A 16 -35.11 -3.61 2.26
CA ALA A 16 -33.98 -4.50 2.15
C ALA A 16 -32.73 -3.75 2.62
N GLY A 17 -32.26 -4.04 3.85
CA GLY A 17 -31.00 -3.55 4.36
C GLY A 17 -29.86 -4.12 3.52
N LEU A 18 -29.12 -3.25 2.79
CA LEU A 18 -27.90 -3.62 2.11
C LEU A 18 -26.84 -3.95 3.17
N PRO A 19 -26.11 -5.08 3.05
CA PRO A 19 -24.99 -5.36 3.93
C PRO A 19 -23.93 -4.27 3.74
N THR A 20 -23.62 -3.54 4.80
CA THR A 20 -22.46 -2.65 4.83
C THR A 20 -21.22 -3.53 4.92
N GLU A 21 -20.49 -3.70 3.82
CA GLU A 21 -19.16 -4.30 3.85
C GLU A 21 -18.26 -3.37 4.69
N SER A 22 -17.90 -3.82 5.88
CA SER A 22 -16.85 -3.18 6.67
C SER A 22 -15.52 -3.42 5.94
N ALA A 23 -15.00 -2.37 5.30
CA ALA A 23 -13.65 -2.42 4.75
C ALA A 23 -12.66 -2.48 5.91
N PHE A 24 -12.17 -3.67 6.22
CA PHE A 24 -11.06 -3.85 7.16
C PHE A 24 -9.79 -3.30 6.49
N ALA A 25 -8.97 -2.57 7.27
CA ALA A 25 -7.65 -2.18 6.82
C ALA A 25 -6.79 -3.44 6.60
N GLU A 26 -6.09 -3.50 5.46
CA GLU A 26 -5.15 -4.58 5.19
C GLU A 26 -3.98 -4.52 6.15
N THR A 27 -3.36 -5.65 6.41
CA THR A 27 -2.10 -5.71 7.14
C THR A 27 -0.91 -5.61 6.17
N PRO A 28 0.27 -5.16 6.63
CA PRO A 28 1.47 -5.19 5.79
C PRO A 28 1.82 -6.58 5.24
N ILE A 29 1.46 -7.65 5.95
CA ILE A 29 1.67 -9.03 5.50
C ILE A 29 0.72 -9.40 4.34
N GLU A 30 -0.53 -8.95 4.38
CA GLU A 30 -1.48 -9.17 3.27
C GLU A 30 -1.07 -8.41 2.01
N VAL A 31 -0.60 -7.17 2.17
CA VAL A 31 -0.01 -6.39 1.07
C VAL A 31 1.21 -7.12 0.48
N LEU A 32 2.10 -7.64 1.33
CA LEU A 32 3.27 -8.41 0.90
C LEU A 32 2.86 -9.69 0.16
N ALA A 33 1.82 -10.40 0.64
CA ALA A 33 1.29 -11.60 -0.01
C ALA A 33 0.76 -11.29 -1.43
N THR A 34 0.12 -10.14 -1.64
CA THR A 34 -0.34 -9.70 -2.96
C THR A 34 0.83 -9.55 -3.93
N PHE A 35 1.91 -8.88 -3.52
CA PHE A 35 3.11 -8.78 -4.37
C PHE A 35 3.82 -10.11 -4.59
N ARG A 36 3.73 -11.05 -3.64
CA ARG A 36 4.27 -12.41 -3.84
C ARG A 36 3.53 -13.15 -4.95
N VAL A 37 2.21 -13.07 -4.99
CA VAL A 37 1.40 -13.67 -6.07
C VAL A 37 1.77 -13.05 -7.40
N GLU A 38 1.88 -11.72 -7.49
CA GLU A 38 2.30 -11.03 -8.71
C GLU A 38 3.72 -11.44 -9.15
N ALA A 39 4.68 -11.47 -8.23
CA ALA A 39 6.08 -11.79 -8.51
C ALA A 39 6.29 -13.25 -8.91
N SER A 40 5.54 -14.19 -8.32
CA SER A 40 5.68 -15.63 -8.60
C SER A 40 5.34 -16.02 -10.04
N GLY A 41 4.60 -15.18 -10.75
CA GLY A 41 4.33 -15.35 -12.19
C GLY A 41 5.49 -14.91 -13.11
N ALA A 42 6.50 -14.23 -12.58
CA ALA A 42 7.61 -13.71 -13.36
C ALA A 42 8.77 -14.72 -13.44
N PRO A 43 9.43 -14.84 -14.60
CA PRO A 43 10.64 -15.67 -14.73
C PRO A 43 11.72 -15.19 -13.74
N GLY A 44 12.35 -16.14 -13.04
CA GLY A 44 13.45 -15.84 -12.13
C GLY A 44 13.03 -15.30 -10.77
N PHE A 45 11.74 -15.41 -10.41
CA PHE A 45 11.27 -15.05 -9.08
C PHE A 45 12.10 -15.75 -7.98
N GLN A 46 12.45 -14.99 -6.96
CA GLN A 46 13.08 -15.47 -5.74
C GLN A 46 12.22 -15.05 -4.55
N GLU A 47 12.25 -15.84 -3.47
CA GLU A 47 11.62 -15.44 -2.23
C GLU A 47 12.08 -14.05 -1.79
N PHE A 48 11.18 -13.25 -1.26
CA PHE A 48 11.49 -11.88 -0.85
C PHE A 48 12.58 -11.84 0.21
N SER A 49 13.49 -10.88 0.07
CA SER A 49 14.69 -10.75 0.90
C SER A 49 14.85 -9.35 1.47
N ALA A 50 14.92 -9.25 2.79
CA ALA A 50 15.20 -7.99 3.47
C ALA A 50 16.54 -7.39 3.06
N THR A 51 17.56 -8.21 2.85
CA THR A 51 18.91 -7.75 2.43
C THR A 51 18.86 -7.15 1.02
N ARG A 52 18.17 -7.81 0.07
CA ARG A 52 18.00 -7.22 -1.28
C ARG A 52 17.18 -5.94 -1.21
N GLY A 53 16.12 -5.93 -0.39
CA GLY A 53 15.29 -4.75 -0.18
C GLY A 53 16.05 -3.58 0.41
N GLU A 54 16.89 -3.81 1.41
CA GLU A 54 17.76 -2.79 2.00
C GLU A 54 18.76 -2.22 0.97
N ASN A 55 19.43 -3.11 0.25
CA ASN A 55 20.38 -2.71 -0.79
C ASN A 55 19.67 -1.86 -1.87
N PHE A 56 18.53 -2.31 -2.37
CA PHE A 56 17.75 -1.57 -3.35
C PHE A 56 17.29 -0.21 -2.81
N PHE A 57 16.82 -0.15 -1.57
CA PHE A 57 16.34 1.06 -0.90
C PHE A 57 17.44 2.14 -0.75
N LYS A 58 18.68 1.71 -0.46
CA LYS A 58 19.82 2.60 -0.19
C LYS A 58 20.66 2.90 -1.43
N THR A 59 20.65 2.03 -2.44
CA THR A 59 21.43 2.23 -3.65
C THR A 59 20.94 3.45 -4.43
N LYS A 60 21.88 4.26 -4.89
CA LYS A 60 21.61 5.35 -5.83
C LYS A 60 21.30 4.78 -7.22
N HIS A 61 20.20 5.25 -7.78
CA HIS A 61 19.72 4.91 -9.12
C HIS A 61 19.83 6.12 -10.04
N ASN A 62 18.87 6.28 -10.94
CA ASN A 62 18.83 7.42 -11.83
C ASN A 62 18.70 8.74 -11.05
N HIS A 63 19.17 9.82 -11.67
CA HIS A 63 19.22 11.16 -11.04
C HIS A 63 20.00 11.22 -9.72
N ASN A 64 20.85 10.21 -9.43
CA ASN A 64 21.57 10.08 -8.16
C ASN A 64 20.62 10.01 -6.93
N LEU A 65 19.40 9.52 -7.12
CA LEU A 65 18.38 9.34 -6.08
C LEU A 65 18.31 7.89 -5.62
N SER A 66 17.90 7.70 -4.38
CA SER A 66 17.52 6.41 -3.78
C SER A 66 16.23 6.61 -2.98
N CYS A 67 15.58 5.54 -2.55
CA CYS A 67 14.46 5.65 -1.62
C CYS A 67 14.92 6.35 -0.31
N SER A 68 16.13 6.02 0.16
CA SER A 68 16.70 6.64 1.37
C SER A 68 17.02 8.12 1.22
N THR A 69 17.12 8.66 0.01
CA THR A 69 17.32 10.11 -0.20
C THR A 69 16.21 10.94 0.44
N CYS A 70 14.96 10.47 0.38
CA CYS A 70 13.80 11.11 1.00
C CYS A 70 13.40 10.47 2.32
N HIS A 71 13.59 9.16 2.46
CA HIS A 71 13.14 8.39 3.63
C HIS A 71 14.23 8.14 4.67
N THR A 72 15.42 8.68 4.48
CA THR A 72 16.65 8.47 5.29
C THR A 72 17.14 7.02 5.27
N ASP A 73 18.37 6.79 5.71
CA ASP A 73 18.94 5.44 5.86
C ASP A 73 18.35 4.67 7.05
N ASN A 74 17.66 5.39 7.95
CA ASN A 74 16.82 4.82 8.99
C ASN A 74 15.34 5.10 8.68
N PRO A 75 14.60 4.18 8.03
CA PRO A 75 13.20 4.41 7.66
C PRO A 75 12.22 4.47 8.85
N ALA A 76 12.67 4.22 10.08
CA ALA A 76 11.91 4.52 11.30
C ALA A 76 11.97 6.01 11.68
N ALA A 77 12.91 6.77 11.10
CA ALA A 77 12.98 8.22 11.30
C ALA A 77 12.05 8.97 10.33
N GLN A 78 11.79 10.22 10.67
CA GLN A 78 11.10 11.17 9.80
C GLN A 78 11.98 11.54 8.61
N GLY A 79 11.42 11.44 7.40
CA GLY A 79 12.10 11.84 6.18
C GLY A 79 11.69 13.24 5.71
N LYS A 80 12.26 13.64 4.56
CA LYS A 80 12.00 14.92 3.91
C LYS A 80 12.12 14.78 2.39
N HIS A 81 11.15 15.29 1.66
CA HIS A 81 11.17 15.25 0.19
C HIS A 81 12.32 16.11 -0.36
N SER A 82 13.14 15.54 -1.23
CA SER A 82 14.38 16.16 -1.72
C SER A 82 14.18 17.50 -2.45
N GLU A 83 13.05 17.69 -3.11
CA GLU A 83 12.79 18.91 -3.90
C GLU A 83 11.87 19.90 -3.19
N THR A 84 10.89 19.41 -2.44
CA THR A 84 9.83 20.28 -1.88
C THR A 84 9.98 20.55 -0.40
N ASP A 85 10.97 19.96 0.24
CA ASP A 85 11.22 20.00 1.69
C ASP A 85 10.06 19.55 2.59
N LYS A 86 9.01 18.96 1.99
CA LYS A 86 7.88 18.45 2.75
C LYS A 86 8.31 17.28 3.63
N ILE A 87 7.88 17.36 4.89
CA ILE A 87 8.12 16.31 5.87
C ILE A 87 7.37 15.02 5.45
N ILE A 88 8.07 13.90 5.56
CA ILE A 88 7.55 12.56 5.30
C ILE A 88 7.55 11.79 6.62
N LYS A 89 6.36 11.33 7.06
CA LYS A 89 6.24 10.46 8.24
C LYS A 89 7.08 9.19 8.07
N PRO A 90 7.58 8.57 9.15
CA PRO A 90 8.33 7.33 9.10
C PRO A 90 7.74 6.31 8.13
N LEU A 91 8.61 5.59 7.42
CA LEU A 91 8.20 4.61 6.42
C LEU A 91 8.08 3.19 7.01
N ALA A 92 8.90 2.88 8.02
CA ALA A 92 8.83 1.58 8.69
C ALA A 92 7.53 1.42 9.49
N PRO A 93 6.79 0.30 9.34
CA PRO A 93 5.55 0.04 10.08
C PRO A 93 5.72 0.11 11.61
N ALA A 94 6.85 -0.31 12.14
CA ALA A 94 7.13 -0.23 13.58
C ALA A 94 7.11 1.21 14.13
N ALA A 95 7.36 2.21 13.28
CA ALA A 95 7.32 3.63 13.66
C ALA A 95 6.04 4.34 13.16
N ASN A 96 5.31 3.75 12.24
CA ASN A 96 4.07 4.30 11.68
C ASN A 96 3.15 3.17 11.24
N GLU A 97 2.24 2.76 12.11
CA GLU A 97 1.32 1.63 11.91
C GLU A 97 0.35 1.80 10.72
N GLU A 98 0.19 3.03 10.18
CA GLU A 98 -0.63 3.28 9.00
C GLU A 98 0.06 2.84 7.68
N ARG A 99 1.35 2.45 7.74
CA ARG A 99 2.08 2.04 6.55
C ARG A 99 1.70 0.63 6.10
N PHE A 100 1.50 0.49 4.78
CA PHE A 100 1.17 -0.77 4.11
C PHE A 100 -0.16 -1.39 4.59
N THR A 101 -1.16 -0.54 4.92
CA THR A 101 -2.50 -0.96 5.35
C THR A 101 -3.58 -0.71 4.29
N ASP A 102 -3.19 -0.33 3.07
CA ASP A 102 -4.09 -0.04 1.94
C ASP A 102 -3.33 -0.31 0.64
N MET A 103 -3.65 -1.44 -0.01
CA MET A 103 -2.97 -1.88 -1.24
C MET A 103 -3.04 -0.85 -2.37
N LYS A 104 -4.17 -0.12 -2.50
CA LYS A 104 -4.31 0.91 -3.55
C LYS A 104 -3.36 2.07 -3.32
N LYS A 105 -3.21 2.51 -2.07
CA LYS A 105 -2.23 3.55 -1.69
C LYS A 105 -0.80 3.05 -1.88
N VAL A 106 -0.50 1.82 -1.49
CA VAL A 106 0.83 1.22 -1.64
C VAL A 106 1.21 1.14 -3.13
N ALA A 107 0.34 0.60 -3.98
CA ALA A 107 0.58 0.51 -5.42
C ALA A 107 0.79 1.90 -6.05
N LYS A 108 -0.06 2.88 -5.70
CA LYS A 108 0.07 4.27 -6.17
C LYS A 108 1.41 4.89 -5.80
N TRP A 109 1.86 4.72 -4.55
CA TRP A 109 3.11 5.32 -4.08
C TRP A 109 4.34 4.62 -4.66
N PHE A 110 4.33 3.29 -4.78
CA PHE A 110 5.41 2.60 -5.49
C PHE A 110 5.52 3.05 -6.94
N LYS A 111 4.39 3.11 -7.66
CA LYS A 111 4.40 3.58 -9.05
C LYS A 111 5.04 4.95 -9.17
N ARG A 112 4.62 5.92 -8.35
CA ARG A 112 5.16 7.27 -8.38
C ARG A 112 6.65 7.31 -8.01
N ASN A 113 7.00 6.77 -6.83
CA ASN A 113 8.35 6.87 -6.30
C ASN A 113 9.37 6.09 -7.13
N CYS A 114 8.98 4.93 -7.68
CA CYS A 114 9.86 4.20 -8.59
C CYS A 114 10.10 4.96 -9.90
N ASN A 115 9.08 5.62 -10.45
CA ASN A 115 9.30 6.48 -11.61
C ASN A 115 10.25 7.64 -11.28
N ASP A 116 10.09 8.28 -10.12
CA ASP A 116 10.95 9.41 -9.71
C ASP A 116 12.42 8.98 -9.50
N VAL A 117 12.67 7.73 -9.05
CA VAL A 117 14.01 7.22 -8.68
C VAL A 117 14.67 6.40 -9.81
N LEU A 118 13.87 5.65 -10.61
CA LEU A 118 14.34 4.64 -11.56
C LEU A 118 14.01 4.96 -13.01
N ASP A 119 13.19 5.97 -13.30
CA ASP A 119 12.54 6.24 -14.59
C ASP A 119 11.72 5.04 -15.12
N ARG A 120 11.26 4.17 -14.23
CA ARG A 120 10.40 3.01 -14.53
C ARG A 120 9.57 2.60 -13.32
N GLU A 121 8.58 1.75 -13.55
CA GLU A 121 7.91 1.08 -12.43
C GLU A 121 8.84 0.03 -11.78
N CYS A 122 8.72 -0.14 -10.47
CA CYS A 122 9.34 -1.25 -9.77
C CYS A 122 8.64 -2.57 -10.13
N THR A 123 9.42 -3.63 -10.26
CA THR A 123 8.90 -5.00 -10.38
C THR A 123 8.22 -5.43 -9.06
N ALA A 124 7.36 -6.43 -9.12
CA ALA A 124 6.76 -7.00 -7.91
C ALA A 124 7.81 -7.58 -6.95
N GLN A 125 8.92 -8.13 -7.49
CA GLN A 125 10.07 -8.58 -6.71
C GLN A 125 10.70 -7.42 -5.92
N GLU A 126 10.99 -6.30 -6.56
CA GLU A 126 11.60 -5.12 -5.93
C GLU A 126 10.67 -4.54 -4.84
N LYS A 127 9.36 -4.44 -5.12
CA LYS A 127 8.36 -3.98 -4.14
C LYS A 127 8.30 -4.90 -2.92
N GLY A 128 8.26 -6.20 -3.14
CA GLY A 128 8.21 -7.19 -2.06
C GLY A 128 9.49 -7.22 -1.22
N ASP A 129 10.67 -7.13 -1.86
CA ASP A 129 11.95 -7.07 -1.16
C ASP A 129 12.02 -5.81 -0.27
N VAL A 130 11.62 -4.64 -0.78
CA VAL A 130 11.59 -3.39 0.00
C VAL A 130 10.63 -3.48 1.18
N ILE A 131 9.40 -3.97 0.99
CA ILE A 131 8.46 -4.13 2.11
C ILE A 131 9.02 -5.12 3.14
N THR A 132 9.61 -6.23 2.70
CA THR A 132 10.25 -7.20 3.60
C THR A 132 11.35 -6.55 4.43
N TYR A 133 12.20 -5.72 3.83
CA TYR A 133 13.19 -4.93 4.58
C TYR A 133 12.52 -4.00 5.60
N LEU A 134 11.54 -3.22 5.19
CA LEU A 134 10.88 -2.24 6.07
C LEU A 134 10.17 -2.88 7.28
N LEU A 135 9.73 -4.13 7.14
CA LEU A 135 9.17 -4.92 8.25
C LEU A 135 10.21 -5.38 9.27
N THR A 136 11.50 -5.44 8.92
CA THR A 136 12.60 -5.76 9.85
C THR A 136 13.12 -4.56 10.62
N VAL A 137 12.74 -3.34 10.22
CA VAL A 137 13.22 -2.10 10.86
C VAL A 137 12.44 -1.88 12.15
N HIS A 138 13.16 -1.72 13.24
CA HIS A 138 12.63 -1.40 14.58
C HIS A 138 12.82 0.08 14.93
N LYS A 139 12.08 0.53 15.97
CA LYS A 139 12.24 1.89 16.52
C LYS A 139 13.59 2.04 17.21
#